data_2f2cfebccba699aadf8237162e2dc896
#
_entry.id   2f2cfebccba699aadf8237162e2dc896
#
_cell.length_a   1.000
_cell.length_b   1.000
_cell.length_c   1.000
_cell.angle_alpha   90.00
_cell.angle_beta   90.00
_cell.angle_gamma   90.00
#
_symmetry.space_group_name_H-M   'P 1'
#
loop_
_entity.id
_entity.type
_entity.pdbx_description
1 polymer ?
#
loop_
_entity_poly.entity_id
_entity_poly.type
_entity_poly.pdbx_seq_one_letter_code
_entity_poly.pdbx_strand_id
1 'polypeptide(L)'
;MNPLRKTYLLLIFAFALTMYAQRKEFLKLAATTPLPGFSGDFDHFAVDLKGNRLFLTAEDHKTVEVFDLRTGKPIQSVTGFEEPHALVYLPDSNTLIVTDGNNGVGKVELVRGTDYKIVNSIELHPNVDGAVFNPINKYYYVESGGGRGAKTHLLHIIDTKTFKRAGDITLPGDHSEAMAIDRAGKKLYVNLTGTDEVGMVDLNTHQVTARWPVPDAHVENAIALDEPNHRLFTATRQPPRFFVFDTDTGKVVTTLPCTGVNDDMWFDTARKRIYVTGTDTTTVIEQRDADHYEHVAEVPTGFRARTSVFVPDLKRLYIAVSGKGKPDAQLSLQIYDVLP
;
A
#
# COMPACT_ATOMS: atom_id res chain seq x y z
N MET A 1 80.65 36.69 18.64
CA MET A 1 79.58 37.34 17.83
C MET A 1 78.78 36.24 17.17
N ASN A 2 77.60 36.02 17.64
CA ASN A 2 76.73 34.94 17.16
C ASN A 2 75.60 35.55 16.32
N PRO A 3 75.33 35.09 15.11
CA PRO A 3 74.16 35.53 14.35
C PRO A 3 72.94 34.69 14.68
N LEU A 4 71.87 35.35 15.03
CA LEU A 4 70.55 34.83 15.28
C LEU A 4 69.94 34.20 14.02
N ARG A 5 69.66 32.90 14.08
CA ARG A 5 68.79 32.18 13.09
C ARG A 5 67.35 32.45 13.43
N LYS A 6 66.64 33.19 12.58
CA LYS A 6 65.20 33.31 12.60
C LYS A 6 64.57 32.09 11.92
N THR A 7 63.88 31.24 12.69
CA THR A 7 63.09 30.13 12.18
C THR A 7 61.66 30.63 11.92
N TYR A 8 61.26 30.68 10.66
CA TYR A 8 59.85 30.96 10.30
C TYR A 8 59.06 29.65 10.37
N LEU A 9 58.11 29.58 11.28
CA LEU A 9 57.11 28.54 11.38
C LEU A 9 56.00 28.81 10.35
N LEU A 10 55.92 28.07 9.25
CA LEU A 10 54.81 28.09 8.31
C LEU A 10 53.68 27.25 8.90
N LEU A 11 52.64 27.93 9.40
CA LEU A 11 51.34 27.29 9.73
C LEU A 11 50.57 27.05 8.43
N ILE A 12 50.56 25.79 7.98
CA ILE A 12 49.65 25.34 6.89
C ILE A 12 48.28 25.07 7.51
N PHE A 13 47.36 26.01 7.32
CA PHE A 13 45.94 25.74 7.60
C PHE A 13 45.39 24.85 6.50
N ALA A 14 45.25 23.56 6.76
CA ALA A 14 44.51 22.66 5.91
C ALA A 14 43.01 22.91 6.12
N PHE A 15 42.40 23.64 5.20
CA PHE A 15 40.95 23.76 5.09
C PHE A 15 40.41 22.39 4.58
N ALA A 16 39.97 21.54 5.50
CA ALA A 16 39.19 20.37 5.14
C ALA A 16 37.81 20.87 4.69
N LEU A 17 37.64 21.07 3.40
CA LEU A 17 36.31 21.16 2.78
C LEU A 17 35.61 19.80 2.95
N THR A 18 34.85 19.65 4.02
CA THR A 18 33.84 18.60 4.08
C THR A 18 32.76 18.90 3.02
N MET A 19 32.91 18.35 1.86
CA MET A 19 31.80 18.26 0.91
C MET A 19 30.72 17.39 1.57
N TYR A 20 29.77 18.02 2.23
CA TYR A 20 28.49 17.40 2.49
C TYR A 20 27.87 17.15 1.12
N ALA A 21 28.03 15.93 0.60
CA ALA A 21 27.20 15.46 -0.52
C ALA A 21 25.74 15.61 -0.04
N GLN A 22 25.02 16.57 -0.62
CA GLN A 22 23.62 16.79 -0.33
C GLN A 22 22.91 15.47 -0.68
N ARG A 23 22.48 14.70 0.34
CA ARG A 23 21.75 13.46 0.11
C ARG A 23 20.55 13.81 -0.76
N LYS A 24 20.41 13.16 -1.89
CA LYS A 24 19.25 13.31 -2.75
C LYS A 24 18.01 13.01 -1.93
N GLU A 25 17.09 13.96 -1.86
CA GLU A 25 15.81 13.82 -1.21
C GLU A 25 14.80 13.27 -2.24
N PHE A 26 14.06 12.25 -1.89
CA PHE A 26 13.08 11.60 -2.77
C PHE A 26 11.64 11.93 -2.41
N LEU A 27 11.37 12.06 -1.12
CA LEU A 27 10.07 12.43 -0.55
C LEU A 27 10.29 13.60 0.41
N LYS A 28 9.48 14.65 0.28
CA LYS A 28 9.51 15.82 1.15
C LYS A 28 8.19 15.96 1.87
N LEU A 29 8.20 15.94 3.20
CA LEU A 29 7.00 16.17 4.00
C LEU A 29 6.44 17.57 3.70
N ALA A 30 5.24 17.61 3.12
CA ALA A 30 4.53 18.84 2.75
C ALA A 30 3.51 19.26 3.80
N ALA A 31 2.83 18.30 4.43
CA ALA A 31 1.85 18.57 5.46
C ALA A 31 1.68 17.39 6.43
N THR A 32 1.27 17.70 7.64
CA THR A 32 0.83 16.73 8.65
C THR A 32 -0.49 17.21 9.24
N THR A 33 -1.51 16.35 9.19
CA THR A 33 -2.81 16.58 9.81
C THR A 33 -2.94 15.67 11.02
N PRO A 34 -2.87 16.18 12.25
CA PRO A 34 -3.09 15.39 13.45
C PRO A 34 -4.52 14.84 13.48
N LEU A 35 -4.67 13.62 14.01
CA LEU A 35 -5.95 12.94 14.20
C LEU A 35 -6.22 12.71 15.70
N PRO A 36 -6.53 13.77 16.45
CA PRO A 36 -6.78 13.67 17.88
C PRO A 36 -8.08 12.89 18.14
N GLY A 37 -8.05 12.01 19.14
CA GLY A 37 -9.18 11.15 19.49
C GLY A 37 -9.27 9.85 18.70
N PHE A 38 -8.41 9.66 17.71
CA PHE A 38 -8.26 8.36 17.05
C PHE A 38 -7.34 7.44 17.85
N SER A 39 -7.58 6.15 17.72
CA SER A 39 -6.74 5.10 18.30
C SER A 39 -6.74 3.90 17.36
N GLY A 40 -5.74 3.03 17.50
CA GLY A 40 -5.68 1.80 16.74
C GLY A 40 -5.03 1.97 15.35
N ASP A 41 -5.52 1.24 14.39
CA ASP A 41 -4.92 1.14 13.06
C ASP A 41 -5.77 1.82 11.97
N PHE A 42 -5.11 2.14 10.89
CA PHE A 42 -5.71 2.50 9.60
C PHE A 42 -5.38 1.39 8.61
N ASP A 43 -6.21 1.24 7.57
CA ASP A 43 -5.99 0.15 6.64
C ASP A 43 -5.75 0.63 5.20
N HIS A 44 -6.73 1.13 4.46
CA HIS A 44 -6.52 1.51 3.07
C HIS A 44 -7.07 2.88 2.70
N PHE A 45 -6.61 3.39 1.55
CA PHE A 45 -7.05 4.65 0.98
C PHE A 45 -7.81 4.47 -0.33
N ALA A 46 -8.75 5.40 -0.61
CA ALA A 46 -9.27 5.63 -1.96
C ALA A 46 -9.23 7.12 -2.29
N VAL A 47 -9.22 7.43 -3.59
CA VAL A 47 -9.04 8.80 -4.08
C VAL A 47 -10.14 9.18 -5.07
N ASP A 48 -10.74 10.35 -4.85
CA ASP A 48 -11.57 11.07 -5.82
C ASP A 48 -10.84 12.32 -6.28
N LEU A 49 -10.10 12.21 -7.37
CA LEU A 49 -9.35 13.32 -7.94
C LEU A 49 -10.24 14.49 -8.36
N LYS A 50 -11.39 14.19 -8.96
CA LYS A 50 -12.32 15.20 -9.48
C LYS A 50 -13.04 15.94 -8.36
N GLY A 51 -13.52 15.22 -7.35
CA GLY A 51 -14.17 15.78 -6.17
C GLY A 51 -13.18 16.29 -5.11
N ASN A 52 -11.86 16.15 -5.34
CA ASN A 52 -10.81 16.55 -4.41
C ASN A 52 -10.96 15.91 -3.02
N ARG A 53 -11.27 14.60 -2.98
CA ARG A 53 -11.47 13.84 -1.74
C ARG A 53 -10.47 12.70 -1.62
N LEU A 54 -10.00 12.51 -0.40
CA LEU A 54 -9.21 11.36 0.03
C LEU A 54 -10.02 10.62 1.08
N PHE A 55 -10.15 9.31 0.93
CA PHE A 55 -10.86 8.43 1.86
C PHE A 55 -9.86 7.52 2.53
N LEU A 56 -10.01 7.28 3.82
CA LEU A 56 -9.16 6.42 4.63
C LEU A 56 -10.01 5.58 5.58
N THR A 57 -9.85 4.27 5.56
CA THR A 57 -10.46 3.39 6.55
C THR A 57 -9.70 3.49 7.86
N ALA A 58 -10.43 3.78 8.93
CA ALA A 58 -9.94 3.78 10.30
C ALA A 58 -10.50 2.53 10.99
N GLU A 59 -9.82 1.41 10.79
CA GLU A 59 -10.20 0.04 11.16
C GLU A 59 -10.72 -0.03 12.59
N ASP A 60 -9.86 0.21 13.58
CA ASP A 60 -10.22 0.14 15.01
C ASP A 60 -11.16 1.28 15.46
N HIS A 61 -11.25 2.36 14.69
CA HIS A 61 -12.16 3.50 14.97
C HIS A 61 -13.54 3.32 14.34
N LYS A 62 -13.71 2.31 13.48
CA LYS A 62 -14.98 1.92 12.85
C LYS A 62 -15.58 3.00 11.93
N THR A 63 -14.72 3.72 11.23
CA THR A 63 -15.12 4.82 10.35
C THR A 63 -14.35 4.81 9.03
N VAL A 64 -14.93 5.49 8.04
CA VAL A 64 -14.18 5.94 6.88
C VAL A 64 -14.03 7.45 6.98
N GLU A 65 -12.80 7.90 7.04
CA GLU A 65 -12.46 9.31 7.14
C GLU A 65 -12.36 9.95 5.76
N VAL A 66 -12.94 11.13 5.61
CA VAL A 66 -12.91 11.91 4.37
C VAL A 66 -12.09 13.16 4.58
N PHE A 67 -11.07 13.36 3.74
CA PHE A 67 -10.21 14.53 3.77
C PHE A 67 -10.27 15.29 2.44
N ASP A 68 -10.00 16.58 2.49
CA ASP A 68 -9.61 17.35 1.30
C ASP A 68 -8.28 16.81 0.77
N LEU A 69 -8.27 16.32 -0.44
CA LEU A 69 -7.13 15.64 -1.05
C LEU A 69 -5.91 16.56 -1.17
N ARG A 70 -6.08 17.84 -1.43
CA ARG A 70 -4.96 18.76 -1.64
C ARG A 70 -4.34 19.26 -0.35
N THR A 71 -5.15 19.44 0.67
CA THR A 71 -4.73 20.06 1.94
C THR A 71 -4.61 19.08 3.09
N GLY A 72 -5.18 17.86 2.98
CA GLY A 72 -5.28 16.89 4.05
C GLY A 72 -6.23 17.27 5.19
N LYS A 73 -7.02 18.36 5.04
CA LYS A 73 -7.96 18.77 6.09
C LYS A 73 -9.13 17.81 6.19
N PRO A 74 -9.56 17.44 7.41
CA PRO A 74 -10.74 16.61 7.61
C PRO A 74 -12.00 17.29 7.05
N ILE A 75 -12.86 16.50 6.40
CA ILE A 75 -14.17 16.94 5.89
C ILE A 75 -15.28 16.25 6.66
N GLN A 76 -15.21 14.92 6.82
CA GLN A 76 -16.30 14.11 7.37
C GLN A 76 -15.75 12.79 7.91
N SER A 77 -16.33 12.33 9.04
CA SER A 77 -16.24 10.93 9.49
C SER A 77 -17.52 10.21 9.10
N VAL A 78 -17.38 9.11 8.38
CA VAL A 78 -18.50 8.25 7.98
C VAL A 78 -18.57 7.08 8.94
N THR A 79 -19.69 6.93 9.61
CA THR A 79 -19.91 5.89 10.63
C THR A 79 -20.86 4.79 10.13
N GLY A 80 -20.97 3.71 10.89
CA GLY A 80 -21.88 2.60 10.61
C GLY A 80 -21.19 1.32 10.18
N PHE A 81 -19.85 1.29 10.26
CA PHE A 81 -19.02 0.12 10.01
C PHE A 81 -18.70 -0.64 11.30
N GLU A 82 -18.33 -1.91 11.16
CA GLU A 82 -17.84 -2.75 12.26
C GLU A 82 -16.29 -2.76 12.32
N GLU A 83 -15.66 -2.96 11.18
CA GLU A 83 -14.20 -2.96 11.00
C GLU A 83 -13.92 -2.76 9.49
N PRO A 84 -13.85 -1.49 9.02
CA PRO A 84 -13.69 -1.20 7.60
C PRO A 84 -12.23 -1.37 7.17
N HIS A 85 -12.02 -2.11 6.07
CA HIS A 85 -10.70 -2.45 5.51
C HIS A 85 -10.49 -1.81 4.13
N ALA A 86 -10.54 -2.59 3.06
CA ALA A 86 -10.34 -2.09 1.71
C ALA A 86 -11.50 -1.23 1.22
N LEU A 87 -11.19 -0.27 0.36
CA LEU A 87 -12.22 0.58 -0.23
C LEU A 87 -11.87 1.00 -1.66
N VAL A 88 -12.89 1.25 -2.46
CA VAL A 88 -12.76 1.85 -3.78
C VAL A 88 -13.79 2.95 -4.00
N TYR A 89 -13.36 4.07 -4.59
CA TYR A 89 -14.26 5.11 -5.05
C TYR A 89 -14.59 4.93 -6.53
N LEU A 90 -15.88 4.93 -6.86
CA LEU A 90 -16.40 4.81 -8.22
C LEU A 90 -16.91 6.18 -8.69
N PRO A 91 -16.16 6.89 -9.55
CA PRO A 91 -16.50 8.25 -9.95
C PRO A 91 -17.79 8.36 -10.77
N ASP A 92 -18.08 7.34 -11.61
CA ASP A 92 -19.25 7.35 -12.49
C ASP A 92 -20.58 7.35 -11.71
N SER A 93 -20.62 6.69 -10.58
CA SER A 93 -21.81 6.61 -9.70
C SER A 93 -21.69 7.51 -8.45
N ASN A 94 -20.55 8.14 -8.22
CA ASN A 94 -20.22 8.84 -6.99
C ASN A 94 -20.53 7.99 -5.75
N THR A 95 -19.96 6.80 -5.70
CA THR A 95 -20.14 5.87 -4.58
C THR A 95 -18.79 5.34 -4.09
N LEU A 96 -18.74 4.97 -2.80
CA LEU A 96 -17.68 4.15 -2.22
C LEU A 96 -18.20 2.74 -2.04
N ILE A 97 -17.35 1.77 -2.29
CA ILE A 97 -17.55 0.38 -1.87
C ILE A 97 -16.48 0.10 -0.82
N VAL A 98 -16.90 -0.38 0.34
CA VAL A 98 -16.03 -0.62 1.51
C VAL A 98 -16.21 -2.06 1.95
N THR A 99 -15.11 -2.79 2.16
CA THR A 99 -15.15 -4.09 2.85
C THR A 99 -15.24 -3.83 4.35
N ASP A 100 -16.11 -4.55 5.05
CA ASP A 100 -16.42 -4.30 6.46
C ASP A 100 -16.65 -5.61 7.22
N GLY A 101 -16.06 -5.73 8.38
CA GLY A 101 -16.28 -6.86 9.27
C GLY A 101 -15.06 -7.75 9.48
N ASN A 102 -15.03 -8.35 10.66
CA ASN A 102 -13.97 -9.20 11.16
C ASN A 102 -14.42 -10.67 11.33
N ASN A 103 -14.27 -11.23 12.54
CA ASN A 103 -14.63 -12.62 12.85
C ASN A 103 -16.15 -12.93 12.85
N GLY A 104 -16.98 -11.93 12.61
CA GLY A 104 -18.45 -12.08 12.48
C GLY A 104 -18.90 -12.31 11.04
N VAL A 105 -19.90 -11.58 10.59
CA VAL A 105 -20.35 -11.56 9.20
C VAL A 105 -19.54 -10.52 8.44
N GLY A 106 -18.80 -10.97 7.42
CA GLY A 106 -18.14 -10.06 6.47
C GLY A 106 -19.17 -9.37 5.58
N LYS A 107 -18.90 -8.13 5.19
CA LYS A 107 -19.80 -7.36 4.35
C LYS A 107 -19.04 -6.56 3.30
N VAL A 108 -19.74 -6.20 2.25
CA VAL A 108 -19.37 -5.11 1.34
C VAL A 108 -20.45 -4.06 1.42
N GLU A 109 -20.07 -2.87 1.86
CA GLU A 109 -20.99 -1.75 2.06
C GLU A 109 -20.94 -0.78 0.88
N LEU A 110 -22.09 -0.38 0.35
CA LEU A 110 -22.24 0.67 -0.68
C LEU A 110 -22.56 1.99 -0.02
N VAL A 111 -21.65 2.94 -0.08
CA VAL A 111 -21.79 4.28 0.51
C VAL A 111 -22.05 5.30 -0.59
N ARG A 112 -23.10 6.08 -0.46
CA ARG A 112 -23.41 7.17 -1.38
C ARG A 112 -22.49 8.37 -1.15
N GLY A 113 -21.80 8.82 -2.19
CA GLY A 113 -20.79 9.87 -2.08
C GLY A 113 -21.33 11.31 -1.92
N THR A 114 -22.67 11.52 -1.94
CA THR A 114 -23.28 12.85 -1.73
C THR A 114 -23.57 13.17 -0.26
N ASP A 115 -23.90 12.15 0.54
CA ASP A 115 -24.30 12.29 1.94
C ASP A 115 -23.65 11.26 2.86
N TYR A 116 -22.76 10.42 2.30
CA TYR A 116 -22.00 9.38 2.98
C TYR A 116 -22.85 8.35 3.74
N LYS A 117 -24.06 8.10 3.27
CA LYS A 117 -24.92 7.05 3.87
C LYS A 117 -24.66 5.71 3.24
N ILE A 118 -24.59 4.67 4.07
CA ILE A 118 -24.65 3.27 3.62
C ILE A 118 -26.05 3.07 3.04
N VAL A 119 -26.13 2.69 1.76
CA VAL A 119 -27.40 2.56 1.03
C VAL A 119 -27.69 1.14 0.59
N ASN A 120 -26.71 0.28 0.64
CA ASN A 120 -26.84 -1.15 0.37
C ASN A 120 -25.69 -1.93 1.02
N SER A 121 -25.91 -3.23 1.27
CA SER A 121 -24.95 -4.15 1.89
C SER A 121 -25.06 -5.52 1.26
N ILE A 122 -23.91 -6.20 1.08
CA ILE A 122 -23.84 -7.60 0.67
C ILE A 122 -23.12 -8.38 1.77
N GLU A 123 -23.79 -9.36 2.35
CA GLU A 123 -23.16 -10.27 3.31
C GLU A 123 -22.23 -11.25 2.60
N LEU A 124 -21.05 -11.44 3.15
CA LEU A 124 -20.01 -12.34 2.69
C LEU A 124 -19.56 -13.28 3.83
N HIS A 125 -18.59 -14.12 3.55
CA HIS A 125 -17.92 -14.90 4.60
C HIS A 125 -17.21 -13.97 5.59
N PRO A 126 -16.99 -14.40 6.84
CA PRO A 126 -16.20 -13.66 7.82
C PRO A 126 -14.78 -13.33 7.34
N ASN A 127 -14.13 -12.40 8.02
CA ASN A 127 -12.75 -11.99 7.77
C ASN A 127 -12.55 -11.44 6.35
N VAL A 128 -13.46 -10.59 5.89
CA VAL A 128 -13.23 -9.80 4.67
C VAL A 128 -12.15 -8.77 4.95
N ASP A 129 -11.22 -8.61 4.02
CA ASP A 129 -10.06 -7.75 4.18
C ASP A 129 -9.70 -7.11 2.83
N GLY A 130 -8.61 -7.55 2.21
CA GLY A 130 -8.08 -7.03 0.96
C GLY A 130 -9.08 -7.09 -0.20
N ALA A 131 -9.03 -6.09 -1.05
CA ALA A 131 -9.85 -6.08 -2.25
C ALA A 131 -9.20 -5.28 -3.39
N VAL A 132 -9.60 -5.59 -4.63
CA VAL A 132 -9.13 -4.89 -5.81
C VAL A 132 -10.25 -4.67 -6.82
N PHE A 133 -10.31 -3.47 -7.40
CA PHE A 133 -11.27 -3.13 -8.44
C PHE A 133 -10.68 -3.34 -9.84
N ASN A 134 -11.42 -4.05 -10.69
CA ASN A 134 -11.09 -4.19 -12.11
C ASN A 134 -11.88 -3.16 -12.93
N PRO A 135 -11.23 -2.10 -13.45
CA PRO A 135 -11.92 -1.05 -14.18
C PRO A 135 -12.43 -1.48 -15.56
N ILE A 136 -11.98 -2.64 -16.08
CA ILE A 136 -12.36 -3.16 -17.39
C ILE A 136 -13.70 -3.89 -17.32
N ASN A 137 -13.81 -4.90 -16.45
CA ASN A 137 -15.04 -5.68 -16.30
C ASN A 137 -16.01 -5.10 -15.25
N LYS A 138 -15.58 -4.10 -14.47
CA LYS A 138 -16.34 -3.45 -13.40
C LYS A 138 -16.67 -4.38 -12.23
N TYR A 139 -15.82 -5.34 -11.97
CA TYR A 139 -15.93 -6.20 -10.80
C TYR A 139 -14.98 -5.72 -9.69
N TYR A 140 -15.45 -5.84 -8.47
CA TYR A 140 -14.66 -5.67 -7.26
C TYR A 140 -14.41 -7.07 -6.67
N TYR A 141 -13.16 -7.44 -6.56
CA TYR A 141 -12.73 -8.74 -6.05
C TYR A 141 -12.36 -8.55 -4.59
N VAL A 142 -13.03 -9.28 -3.70
CA VAL A 142 -12.96 -9.12 -2.25
C VAL A 142 -12.51 -10.42 -1.62
N GLU A 143 -11.40 -10.39 -0.92
CA GLU A 143 -10.90 -11.52 -0.16
C GLU A 143 -11.72 -11.73 1.11
N SER A 144 -11.94 -12.98 1.49
CA SER A 144 -12.39 -13.36 2.82
C SER A 144 -11.64 -14.59 3.31
N GLY A 145 -10.95 -14.43 4.43
CA GLY A 145 -10.13 -15.50 4.98
C GLY A 145 -10.91 -16.76 5.34
N GLY A 146 -10.30 -17.92 5.12
CA GLY A 146 -10.88 -19.22 5.43
C GLY A 146 -10.82 -19.59 6.93
N GLY A 147 -10.23 -18.72 7.74
CA GLY A 147 -9.90 -18.99 9.14
C GLY A 147 -8.60 -19.79 9.28
N ARG A 148 -7.95 -19.63 10.41
CA ARG A 148 -6.62 -20.17 10.68
C ARG A 148 -6.47 -21.66 10.35
N GLY A 149 -5.55 -21.95 9.43
CA GLY A 149 -5.22 -23.30 9.00
C GLY A 149 -6.20 -23.91 8.00
N ALA A 150 -7.12 -23.12 7.44
CA ALA A 150 -7.92 -23.54 6.31
C ALA A 150 -7.02 -23.84 5.10
N LYS A 151 -7.42 -24.79 4.27
CA LYS A 151 -6.67 -25.13 3.06
C LYS A 151 -7.00 -24.23 1.88
N THR A 152 -8.13 -23.56 1.96
CA THR A 152 -8.65 -22.65 0.93
C THR A 152 -9.44 -21.52 1.58
N HIS A 153 -9.50 -20.40 0.88
CA HIS A 153 -10.35 -19.26 1.19
C HIS A 153 -11.01 -18.74 -0.10
N LEU A 154 -11.82 -17.70 0.00
CA LEU A 154 -12.60 -17.21 -1.13
C LEU A 154 -12.19 -15.79 -1.55
N LEU A 155 -12.17 -15.59 -2.86
CA LEU A 155 -12.16 -14.28 -3.48
C LEU A 155 -13.54 -14.06 -4.11
N HIS A 156 -14.37 -13.25 -3.47
CA HIS A 156 -15.72 -12.93 -3.92
C HIS A 156 -15.68 -11.95 -5.09
N ILE A 157 -16.59 -12.12 -6.04
CA ILE A 157 -16.75 -11.26 -7.21
C ILE A 157 -18.01 -10.44 -7.04
N ILE A 158 -17.87 -9.13 -6.90
CA ILE A 158 -18.97 -8.18 -6.76
C ILE A 158 -19.09 -7.36 -8.05
N ASP A 159 -20.25 -7.45 -8.70
CA ASP A 159 -20.59 -6.58 -9.83
C ASP A 159 -20.91 -5.17 -9.29
N THR A 160 -20.06 -4.19 -9.60
CA THR A 160 -20.19 -2.83 -9.08
C THR A 160 -21.32 -2.03 -9.74
N LYS A 161 -21.87 -2.50 -10.88
CA LYS A 161 -22.99 -1.84 -11.56
C LYS A 161 -24.32 -2.23 -10.93
N THR A 162 -24.48 -3.51 -10.61
CA THR A 162 -25.71 -4.05 -10.03
C THR A 162 -25.66 -4.15 -8.51
N PHE A 163 -24.46 -4.03 -7.95
CA PHE A 163 -24.14 -4.27 -6.55
C PHE A 163 -24.67 -5.62 -6.08
N LYS A 164 -24.25 -6.67 -6.78
CA LYS A 164 -24.58 -8.06 -6.47
C LYS A 164 -23.34 -8.94 -6.53
N ARG A 165 -23.33 -10.00 -5.73
CA ARG A 165 -22.32 -11.06 -5.84
C ARG A 165 -22.52 -11.79 -7.18
N ALA A 166 -21.48 -11.86 -8.00
CA ALA A 166 -21.46 -12.48 -9.32
C ALA A 166 -20.87 -13.90 -9.30
N GLY A 167 -20.11 -14.23 -8.26
CA GLY A 167 -19.47 -15.54 -8.12
C GLY A 167 -18.33 -15.50 -7.11
N ASP A 168 -17.53 -16.57 -7.10
CA ASP A 168 -16.35 -16.70 -6.25
C ASP A 168 -15.22 -17.39 -7.00
N ILE A 169 -14.00 -17.13 -6.56
CA ILE A 169 -12.79 -17.84 -6.92
C ILE A 169 -12.23 -18.48 -5.66
N THR A 170 -11.94 -19.77 -5.71
CA THR A 170 -11.28 -20.45 -4.59
C THR A 170 -9.78 -20.25 -4.69
N LEU A 171 -9.18 -19.66 -3.63
CA LEU A 171 -7.76 -19.47 -3.50
C LEU A 171 -7.15 -20.49 -2.51
N PRO A 172 -5.89 -20.91 -2.72
CA PRO A 172 -5.19 -21.79 -1.78
C PRO A 172 -4.73 -21.05 -0.53
N GLY A 173 -4.62 -21.77 0.59
CA GLY A 173 -4.23 -21.21 1.90
C GLY A 173 -5.41 -20.68 2.68
N ASP A 174 -5.14 -20.16 3.87
CA ASP A 174 -6.16 -19.67 4.78
C ASP A 174 -6.47 -18.18 4.64
N HIS A 175 -5.59 -17.41 3.99
CA HIS A 175 -5.80 -15.99 3.68
C HIS A 175 -4.87 -15.51 2.56
N SER A 176 -5.20 -14.36 2.01
CA SER A 176 -4.38 -13.58 1.07
C SER A 176 -4.37 -12.11 1.49
N GLU A 177 -3.48 -11.37 0.90
CA GLU A 177 -3.33 -9.93 1.16
C GLU A 177 -3.45 -9.14 -0.15
N ALA A 178 -2.60 -8.16 -0.39
CA ALA A 178 -2.70 -7.27 -1.53
C ALA A 178 -2.78 -7.98 -2.89
N MET A 179 -3.47 -7.35 -3.81
CA MET A 179 -3.75 -7.83 -5.16
C MET A 179 -3.44 -6.75 -6.20
N ALA A 180 -3.00 -7.19 -7.39
CA ALA A 180 -2.79 -6.34 -8.55
C ALA A 180 -3.44 -6.95 -9.80
N ILE A 181 -4.06 -6.11 -10.63
CA ILE A 181 -4.69 -6.55 -11.89
C ILE A 181 -3.93 -5.94 -13.06
N ASP A 182 -3.72 -6.72 -14.13
CA ASP A 182 -3.14 -6.25 -15.37
C ASP A 182 -4.05 -5.21 -16.06
N ARG A 183 -3.49 -4.38 -16.94
CA ARG A 183 -4.25 -3.33 -17.63
C ARG A 183 -5.37 -3.88 -18.54
N ALA A 184 -5.21 -5.12 -19.01
CA ALA A 184 -6.23 -5.79 -19.80
C ALA A 184 -7.41 -6.28 -18.95
N GLY A 185 -7.29 -6.29 -17.62
CA GLY A 185 -8.30 -6.77 -16.70
C GLY A 185 -8.52 -8.29 -16.77
N LYS A 186 -7.50 -9.05 -17.18
CA LYS A 186 -7.59 -10.49 -17.42
C LYS A 186 -6.82 -11.34 -16.43
N LYS A 187 -5.75 -10.79 -15.85
CA LYS A 187 -4.91 -11.46 -14.85
C LYS A 187 -4.95 -10.71 -13.53
N LEU A 188 -5.14 -11.45 -12.47
CA LEU A 188 -5.01 -10.94 -11.10
C LEU A 188 -3.84 -11.66 -10.45
N TYR A 189 -2.93 -10.88 -9.88
CA TYR A 189 -1.85 -11.36 -9.04
C TYR A 189 -2.22 -11.12 -7.59
N VAL A 190 -1.97 -12.09 -6.72
CA VAL A 190 -2.38 -12.05 -5.32
C VAL A 190 -1.30 -12.62 -4.42
N ASN A 191 -1.00 -11.95 -3.33
CA ASN A 191 -0.15 -12.49 -2.28
C ASN A 191 -0.93 -13.54 -1.48
N LEU A 192 -0.59 -14.82 -1.67
CA LEU A 192 -1.18 -15.96 -0.97
C LEU A 192 -0.43 -16.19 0.35
N THR A 193 -0.62 -15.28 1.29
CA THR A 193 0.14 -15.18 2.55
C THR A 193 0.02 -16.45 3.40
N GLY A 194 -1.10 -17.14 3.31
CA GLY A 194 -1.30 -18.44 3.98
C GLY A 194 -0.47 -19.60 3.42
N THR A 195 0.25 -19.42 2.29
CA THR A 195 1.10 -20.44 1.66
C THR A 195 2.47 -19.94 1.25
N ASP A 196 2.83 -18.69 1.57
CA ASP A 196 4.09 -18.04 1.19
C ASP A 196 4.34 -18.06 -0.32
N GLU A 197 3.33 -17.66 -1.11
CA GLU A 197 3.38 -17.68 -2.56
C GLU A 197 2.73 -16.44 -3.16
N VAL A 198 3.09 -16.13 -4.39
CA VAL A 198 2.30 -15.24 -5.25
C VAL A 198 1.44 -16.11 -6.18
N GLY A 199 0.15 -15.90 -6.15
CA GLY A 199 -0.81 -16.55 -7.05
C GLY A 199 -1.07 -15.72 -8.31
N MET A 200 -1.28 -16.38 -9.45
CA MET A 200 -1.83 -15.76 -10.66
C MET A 200 -3.18 -16.38 -10.97
N VAL A 201 -4.20 -15.55 -11.06
CA VAL A 201 -5.59 -15.94 -11.39
C VAL A 201 -5.93 -15.46 -12.79
N ASP A 202 -6.45 -16.34 -13.63
CA ASP A 202 -7.10 -15.96 -14.89
C ASP A 202 -8.55 -15.55 -14.59
N LEU A 203 -8.85 -14.26 -14.82
CA LEU A 203 -10.17 -13.68 -14.53
C LEU A 203 -11.26 -14.04 -15.54
N ASN A 204 -10.93 -14.69 -16.67
CA ASN A 204 -11.94 -15.21 -17.61
C ASN A 204 -12.39 -16.62 -17.19
N THR A 205 -11.47 -17.43 -16.67
CA THR A 205 -11.76 -18.80 -16.25
C THR A 205 -12.03 -18.93 -14.75
N HIS A 206 -11.71 -17.91 -13.97
CA HIS A 206 -11.78 -17.89 -12.50
C HIS A 206 -10.91 -18.99 -11.86
N GLN A 207 -9.75 -19.28 -12.46
CA GLN A 207 -8.84 -20.32 -11.98
C GLN A 207 -7.47 -19.75 -11.60
N VAL A 208 -6.90 -20.29 -10.53
CA VAL A 208 -5.49 -20.08 -10.22
C VAL A 208 -4.65 -20.85 -11.24
N THR A 209 -3.91 -20.14 -12.07
CA THR A 209 -3.15 -20.73 -13.20
C THR A 209 -1.67 -20.86 -12.92
N ALA A 210 -1.15 -20.13 -11.94
CA ALA A 210 0.23 -20.26 -11.47
C ALA A 210 0.33 -19.92 -9.98
N ARG A 211 1.36 -20.47 -9.33
CA ARG A 211 1.75 -20.19 -7.96
C ARG A 211 3.26 -20.12 -7.90
N TRP A 212 3.80 -19.04 -7.37
CA TRP A 212 5.22 -18.76 -7.34
C TRP A 212 5.68 -18.66 -5.88
N PRO A 213 6.52 -19.57 -5.40
CA PRO A 213 6.99 -19.52 -4.01
C PRO A 213 7.84 -18.27 -3.76
N VAL A 214 7.66 -17.66 -2.60
CA VAL A 214 8.51 -16.57 -2.10
C VAL A 214 9.63 -17.19 -1.27
N PRO A 215 10.88 -17.19 -1.75
CA PRO A 215 11.94 -17.96 -1.12
C PRO A 215 12.43 -17.31 0.20
N ASP A 216 12.57 -18.13 1.24
CA ASP A 216 13.15 -17.74 2.53
C ASP A 216 12.49 -16.50 3.17
N ALA A 217 11.18 -16.32 2.96
CA ALA A 217 10.42 -15.24 3.53
C ALA A 217 8.95 -15.64 3.67
N HIS A 218 8.24 -14.93 4.55
CA HIS A 218 6.86 -15.17 4.92
C HIS A 218 6.10 -13.86 5.07
N VAL A 219 4.76 -13.94 5.07
CA VAL A 219 3.86 -12.83 5.30
C VAL A 219 4.05 -11.77 4.19
N GLU A 220 3.74 -12.17 2.94
CA GLU A 220 3.69 -11.27 1.79
C GLU A 220 2.47 -10.36 1.96
N ASN A 221 2.71 -9.04 2.02
CA ASN A 221 1.63 -8.08 2.17
C ASN A 221 1.48 -7.19 0.94
N ALA A 222 2.45 -6.32 0.71
CA ALA A 222 2.35 -5.33 -0.35
C ALA A 222 2.63 -5.92 -1.74
N ILE A 223 1.96 -5.41 -2.78
CA ILE A 223 2.14 -5.82 -4.17
C ILE A 223 2.05 -4.62 -5.12
N ALA A 224 2.83 -4.63 -6.21
CA ALA A 224 2.70 -3.69 -7.32
C ALA A 224 3.14 -4.35 -8.63
N LEU A 225 2.67 -3.80 -9.78
CA LEU A 225 2.91 -4.39 -11.09
C LEU A 225 3.58 -3.38 -12.04
N ASP A 226 4.69 -3.80 -12.67
CA ASP A 226 5.32 -3.16 -13.81
C ASP A 226 5.08 -4.01 -15.06
N GLU A 227 3.87 -3.91 -15.58
CA GLU A 227 3.41 -4.72 -16.71
C GLU A 227 4.27 -4.55 -17.97
N PRO A 228 4.69 -3.32 -18.38
CA PRO A 228 5.52 -3.14 -19.57
C PRO A 228 6.86 -3.88 -19.52
N ASN A 229 7.43 -4.08 -18.35
CA ASN A 229 8.67 -4.80 -18.15
C ASN A 229 8.46 -6.25 -17.69
N HIS A 230 7.23 -6.73 -17.61
CA HIS A 230 6.88 -8.07 -17.12
C HIS A 230 7.42 -8.33 -15.71
N ARG A 231 7.28 -7.35 -14.79
CA ARG A 231 7.76 -7.45 -13.41
C ARG A 231 6.64 -7.28 -12.41
N LEU A 232 6.61 -8.14 -11.43
CA LEU A 232 5.75 -8.03 -10.24
C LEU A 232 6.63 -7.79 -9.03
N PHE A 233 6.21 -6.85 -8.20
CA PHE A 233 6.84 -6.52 -6.94
C PHE A 233 6.00 -7.03 -5.78
N THR A 234 6.62 -7.71 -4.81
CA THR A 234 5.99 -8.00 -3.52
C THR A 234 6.95 -7.69 -2.38
N ALA A 235 6.39 -7.37 -1.21
CA ALA A 235 7.17 -7.16 -0.01
C ALA A 235 6.66 -8.05 1.12
N THR A 236 7.60 -8.61 1.88
CA THR A 236 7.34 -9.52 3.00
C THR A 236 7.60 -8.84 4.34
N ARG A 237 7.06 -9.40 5.42
CA ARG A 237 7.30 -8.92 6.79
C ARG A 237 8.32 -9.77 7.56
N GLN A 238 8.55 -11.03 7.17
CA GLN A 238 9.35 -12.00 7.95
C GLN A 238 10.29 -12.81 7.07
N PRO A 239 11.57 -12.40 6.87
CA PRO A 239 12.11 -11.07 7.18
C PRO A 239 11.59 -10.00 6.22
N PRO A 240 11.72 -8.70 6.56
CA PRO A 240 11.32 -7.63 5.65
C PRO A 240 12.19 -7.62 4.41
N ARG A 241 11.59 -7.95 3.25
CA ARG A 241 12.26 -8.02 1.95
C ARG A 241 11.35 -7.57 0.84
N PHE A 242 11.91 -6.92 -0.14
CA PHE A 242 11.32 -6.61 -1.42
C PHE A 242 11.78 -7.64 -2.45
N PHE A 243 10.86 -8.20 -3.20
CA PHE A 243 11.09 -9.17 -4.27
C PHE A 243 10.63 -8.62 -5.60
N VAL A 244 11.37 -8.94 -6.64
CA VAL A 244 10.99 -8.73 -8.04
C VAL A 244 10.80 -10.09 -8.70
N PHE A 245 9.61 -10.36 -9.20
CA PHE A 245 9.31 -11.55 -9.98
C PHE A 245 9.20 -11.21 -11.47
N ASP A 246 9.66 -12.11 -12.30
CA ASP A 246 9.36 -12.13 -13.72
C ASP A 246 7.98 -12.77 -13.94
N THR A 247 7.02 -12.03 -14.53
CA THR A 247 5.64 -12.48 -14.64
C THR A 247 5.40 -13.55 -15.71
N ASP A 248 6.36 -13.77 -16.60
CA ASP A 248 6.27 -14.83 -17.62
C ASP A 248 6.72 -16.17 -17.09
N THR A 249 7.69 -16.16 -16.18
CA THR A 249 8.34 -17.38 -15.66
C THR A 249 8.05 -17.68 -14.19
N GLY A 250 7.60 -16.69 -13.42
CA GLY A 250 7.41 -16.78 -11.97
C GLY A 250 8.72 -16.85 -11.17
N LYS A 251 9.86 -16.56 -11.80
CA LYS A 251 11.17 -16.59 -11.13
C LYS A 251 11.47 -15.27 -10.45
N VAL A 252 12.12 -15.35 -9.30
CA VAL A 252 12.69 -14.17 -8.62
C VAL A 252 13.86 -13.64 -9.44
N VAL A 253 13.78 -12.37 -9.82
CA VAL A 253 14.83 -11.62 -10.53
C VAL A 253 15.84 -11.06 -9.54
N THR A 254 15.35 -10.40 -8.48
CA THR A 254 16.19 -9.84 -7.43
C THR A 254 15.42 -9.67 -6.12
N THR A 255 16.18 -9.49 -5.04
CA THR A 255 15.66 -9.27 -3.69
C THR A 255 16.48 -8.18 -3.01
N LEU A 256 15.79 -7.25 -2.33
CA LEU A 256 16.42 -6.17 -1.55
C LEU A 256 15.82 -6.11 -0.15
N PRO A 257 16.53 -5.58 0.85
CA PRO A 257 15.92 -5.24 2.14
C PRO A 257 14.91 -4.10 1.95
N CYS A 258 13.86 -4.09 2.77
CA CYS A 258 12.90 -2.99 2.84
C CYS A 258 12.43 -2.77 4.27
N THR A 259 11.55 -1.77 4.47
CA THR A 259 10.94 -1.48 5.77
C THR A 259 10.10 -2.65 6.27
N GLY A 260 10.05 -2.82 7.61
CA GLY A 260 9.25 -3.84 8.26
C GLY A 260 7.78 -3.42 8.45
N VAL A 261 6.93 -4.40 8.77
CA VAL A 261 5.47 -4.21 8.94
C VAL A 261 4.89 -3.42 7.75
N ASN A 262 5.37 -3.73 6.54
CA ASN A 262 4.87 -3.11 5.32
C ASN A 262 3.44 -3.59 5.00
N ASP A 263 2.69 -2.75 4.28
CA ASP A 263 1.31 -3.04 3.87
C ASP A 263 1.07 -2.57 2.44
N ASP A 264 1.41 -1.32 2.14
CA ASP A 264 1.25 -0.75 0.82
C ASP A 264 2.56 -0.57 0.08
N MET A 265 2.48 -0.73 -1.23
CA MET A 265 3.58 -0.52 -2.17
C MET A 265 3.06 0.16 -3.43
N TRP A 266 3.81 1.15 -3.92
CA TRP A 266 3.43 1.92 -5.09
C TRP A 266 4.58 2.00 -6.08
N PHE A 267 4.29 1.73 -7.36
CA PHE A 267 5.23 1.92 -8.45
C PHE A 267 4.96 3.23 -9.20
N ASP A 268 5.86 4.20 -9.04
CA ASP A 268 5.89 5.43 -9.83
C ASP A 268 6.56 5.15 -11.17
N THR A 269 5.76 4.86 -12.18
CA THR A 269 6.23 4.55 -13.54
C THR A 269 6.99 5.71 -14.19
N ALA A 270 6.63 6.96 -13.85
CA ALA A 270 7.26 8.14 -14.42
C ALA A 270 8.69 8.36 -13.92
N ARG A 271 8.96 7.99 -12.65
CA ARG A 271 10.28 8.10 -12.03
C ARG A 271 11.01 6.78 -11.94
N LYS A 272 10.36 5.67 -12.28
CA LYS A 272 10.85 4.31 -12.08
C LYS A 272 11.25 4.06 -10.63
N ARG A 273 10.35 4.40 -9.70
CA ARG A 273 10.56 4.26 -8.26
C ARG A 273 9.46 3.44 -7.62
N ILE A 274 9.85 2.62 -6.66
CA ILE A 274 8.94 1.87 -5.81
C ILE A 274 9.02 2.49 -4.41
N TYR A 275 7.85 2.78 -3.82
CA TYR A 275 7.69 3.23 -2.44
C TYR A 275 7.06 2.10 -1.66
N VAL A 276 7.80 1.53 -0.69
CA VAL A 276 7.29 0.53 0.24
C VAL A 276 7.08 1.20 1.58
N THR A 277 5.83 1.30 2.02
CA THR A 277 5.49 1.94 3.30
C THR A 277 5.39 0.93 4.42
N GLY A 278 5.94 1.27 5.57
CA GLY A 278 5.99 0.38 6.73
C GLY A 278 6.22 1.13 8.03
N THR A 279 6.60 0.38 9.07
CA THR A 279 6.84 1.00 10.37
C THR A 279 8.09 1.88 10.35
N ASP A 280 7.95 3.09 10.88
CA ASP A 280 8.98 4.12 11.05
C ASP A 280 9.56 4.72 9.76
N THR A 281 9.56 3.98 8.63
CA THR A 281 10.14 4.46 7.36
C THR A 281 9.33 4.06 6.15
N THR A 282 9.53 4.82 5.07
CA THR A 282 9.21 4.42 3.69
C THR A 282 10.51 4.12 2.96
N THR A 283 10.66 2.88 2.49
CA THR A 283 11.77 2.48 1.62
C THR A 283 11.54 2.99 0.21
N VAL A 284 12.54 3.64 -0.37
CA VAL A 284 12.53 4.06 -1.78
C VAL A 284 13.52 3.21 -2.56
N ILE A 285 13.01 2.54 -3.60
CA ILE A 285 13.81 1.70 -4.50
C ILE A 285 13.73 2.32 -5.89
N GLU A 286 14.87 2.53 -6.55
CA GLU A 286 14.94 2.93 -7.96
C GLU A 286 15.11 1.70 -8.86
N GLN A 287 14.26 1.59 -9.87
CA GLN A 287 14.41 0.66 -10.98
C GLN A 287 15.36 1.27 -12.00
N ARG A 288 16.56 0.69 -12.18
CA ARG A 288 17.53 1.12 -13.19
C ARG A 288 17.12 0.62 -14.58
N ASP A 289 16.73 -0.64 -14.63
CA ASP A 289 16.10 -1.31 -15.78
C ASP A 289 15.21 -2.45 -15.25
N ALA A 290 14.73 -3.34 -16.14
CA ALA A 290 13.85 -4.43 -15.77
C ALA A 290 14.45 -5.41 -14.76
N ASP A 291 15.78 -5.55 -14.72
CA ASP A 291 16.47 -6.55 -13.92
C ASP A 291 17.32 -5.97 -12.77
N HIS A 292 17.55 -4.65 -12.77
CA HIS A 292 18.40 -3.98 -11.79
C HIS A 292 17.64 -2.94 -10.97
N TYR A 293 17.71 -3.11 -9.66
CA TYR A 293 17.02 -2.29 -8.67
C TYR A 293 18.01 -1.87 -7.58
N GLU A 294 17.83 -0.67 -7.05
CA GLU A 294 18.70 -0.11 -6.03
C GLU A 294 17.88 0.49 -4.89
N HIS A 295 18.16 0.08 -3.65
CA HIS A 295 17.65 0.72 -2.46
C HIS A 295 18.36 2.08 -2.27
N VAL A 296 17.66 3.18 -2.53
CA VAL A 296 18.26 4.52 -2.58
C VAL A 296 17.98 5.37 -1.35
N ALA A 297 16.93 5.10 -0.59
CA ALA A 297 16.62 5.84 0.63
C ALA A 297 15.68 5.07 1.58
N GLU A 298 15.83 5.41 2.87
CA GLU A 298 14.84 5.22 3.92
C GLU A 298 14.37 6.60 4.37
N VAL A 299 13.10 6.91 4.13
CA VAL A 299 12.50 8.19 4.50
C VAL A 299 11.74 8.03 5.81
N PRO A 300 12.13 8.73 6.89
CA PRO A 300 11.40 8.66 8.16
C PRO A 300 9.95 9.11 7.99
N THR A 301 9.03 8.32 8.52
CA THR A 301 7.58 8.59 8.47
C THR A 301 6.95 8.59 9.86
N GLY A 302 6.74 7.43 10.46
CA GLY A 302 6.15 7.31 11.79
C GLY A 302 5.87 5.87 12.17
N PHE A 303 5.50 5.69 13.43
CA PHE A 303 5.18 4.37 13.95
C PHE A 303 4.00 3.77 13.18
N ARG A 304 4.16 2.52 12.69
CA ARG A 304 3.16 1.79 11.88
C ARG A 304 2.59 2.64 10.73
N ALA A 305 3.42 3.47 10.09
CA ALA A 305 3.05 4.25 8.90
C ALA A 305 3.03 3.34 7.64
N ARG A 306 2.28 2.25 7.72
CA ARG A 306 2.24 1.16 6.73
C ARG A 306 1.24 1.42 5.60
N THR A 307 0.17 2.13 5.93
CA THR A 307 -0.95 2.43 5.04
C THR A 307 -0.68 3.69 4.24
N SER A 308 -0.77 3.61 2.92
CA SER A 308 -0.46 4.73 2.04
C SER A 308 -1.24 4.71 0.73
N VAL A 309 -1.21 5.84 0.01
CA VAL A 309 -1.62 5.93 -1.39
C VAL A 309 -0.75 6.91 -2.16
N PHE A 310 -0.23 6.47 -3.30
CA PHE A 310 0.46 7.35 -4.25
C PHE A 310 -0.53 7.90 -5.27
N VAL A 311 -0.56 9.23 -5.42
CA VAL A 311 -1.40 9.95 -6.39
C VAL A 311 -0.52 10.58 -7.45
N PRO A 312 -0.30 9.92 -8.59
CA PRO A 312 0.63 10.35 -9.64
C PRO A 312 0.32 11.75 -10.19
N ASP A 313 -0.96 12.06 -10.40
CA ASP A 313 -1.42 13.37 -10.90
C ASP A 313 -1.01 14.55 -10.01
N LEU A 314 -0.92 14.33 -8.72
CA LEU A 314 -0.49 15.32 -7.74
C LEU A 314 0.99 15.18 -7.39
N LYS A 315 1.66 14.11 -7.81
CA LYS A 315 3.02 13.74 -7.41
C LYS A 315 3.15 13.70 -5.88
N ARG A 316 2.19 13.05 -5.23
CA ARG A 316 2.10 12.98 -3.77
C ARG A 316 1.91 11.56 -3.27
N LEU A 317 2.56 11.27 -2.16
CA LEU A 317 2.33 10.07 -1.35
C LEU A 317 1.64 10.51 -0.05
N TYR A 318 0.50 9.89 0.23
CA TYR A 318 -0.26 10.08 1.46
C TYR A 318 0.00 8.88 2.36
N ILE A 319 0.27 9.12 3.63
CA ILE A 319 0.62 8.07 4.60
C ILE A 319 -0.19 8.29 5.88
N ALA A 320 -0.85 7.23 6.36
CA ALA A 320 -1.49 7.23 7.66
C ALA A 320 -0.53 6.70 8.73
N VAL A 321 -0.29 7.50 9.77
CA VAL A 321 0.50 7.11 10.94
C VAL A 321 -0.43 6.58 11.99
N SER A 322 -0.25 5.32 12.37
CA SER A 322 -1.11 4.57 13.27
C SER A 322 -0.62 4.57 14.72
N GLY A 323 -1.45 4.12 15.62
CA GLY A 323 -1.15 4.04 17.06
C GLY A 323 -1.38 2.67 17.69
N LYS A 324 -1.74 1.64 16.90
CA LYS A 324 -2.05 0.30 17.43
C LYS A 324 -0.87 -0.28 18.23
N GLY A 325 -1.13 -0.57 19.49
CA GLY A 325 -0.11 -1.08 20.42
C GLY A 325 0.80 -0.01 21.05
N LYS A 326 0.57 1.29 20.77
CA LYS A 326 1.32 2.40 21.35
C LYS A 326 0.37 3.53 21.79
N PRO A 327 -0.11 3.51 23.05
CA PRO A 327 -1.16 4.42 23.51
C PRO A 327 -0.83 5.93 23.35
N ASP A 328 0.46 6.29 23.42
CA ASP A 328 0.93 7.67 23.31
C ASP A 328 1.32 8.06 21.87
N ALA A 329 1.04 7.21 20.87
CA ALA A 329 1.32 7.55 19.48
C ALA A 329 0.44 8.72 19.03
N GLN A 330 1.04 9.66 18.31
CA GLN A 330 0.30 10.74 17.65
C GLN A 330 -0.11 10.29 16.26
N LEU A 331 -1.37 9.89 16.13
CA LEU A 331 -1.93 9.50 14.84
C LEU A 331 -2.06 10.72 13.94
N SER A 332 -1.75 10.54 12.66
CA SER A 332 -1.80 11.63 11.69
C SER A 332 -1.92 11.13 10.25
N LEU A 333 -2.48 11.98 9.41
CA LEU A 333 -2.30 11.90 7.95
C LEU A 333 -1.10 12.76 7.56
N GLN A 334 -0.11 12.17 6.92
CA GLN A 334 1.06 12.84 6.36
C GLN A 334 0.96 12.91 4.84
N ILE A 335 1.36 14.03 4.26
CA ILE A 335 1.40 14.26 2.81
C ILE A 335 2.84 14.55 2.42
N TYR A 336 3.38 13.75 1.52
CA TYR A 336 4.73 13.94 0.98
C TYR A 336 4.66 14.36 -0.48
N ASP A 337 5.39 15.41 -0.86
CA ASP A 337 5.67 15.70 -2.25
C ASP A 337 6.77 14.75 -2.76
N VAL A 338 6.52 14.11 -3.89
CA VAL A 338 7.46 13.22 -4.57
C VAL A 338 8.38 14.05 -5.46
N LEU A 339 9.66 14.07 -5.11
CA LEU A 339 10.68 14.87 -5.78
C LEU A 339 11.25 14.16 -7.03
N PRO A 340 11.85 14.93 -7.98
CA PRO A 340 12.46 14.40 -9.19
C PRO A 340 13.59 13.37 -8.98
#